data_4d0e6c6a161666c33c2c1052856d4058
#
_entry.id   4d0e6c6a161666c33c2c1052856d4058
#
_cell.length_a   1.000
_cell.length_b   1.000
_cell.length_c   1.000
_cell.angle_alpha   90.00
_cell.angle_beta   90.00
_cell.angle_gamma   90.00
#
_symmetry.space_group_name_H-M   'P 1'
#
loop_
_entity.id
_entity.type
_entity.pdbx_description
1 polymer ?
#
loop_
_entity_poly.entity_id
_entity_poly.type
_entity_poly.pdbx_seq_one_letter_code
_entity_poly.pdbx_strand_id
1 'polypeptide(L)'
;MKEVNPKETSRAYAFEMWMNAPMPMVTFLKTLNVSRLVRISRKTGVKFNMLMCYCIGKAASGVKEFYTLPVGNKLIQYDSIAVNTIVANKEGEVSSCDIPFTDDLDLFNRHYLQLTRQVAESCTNHDLTESMVIGTSALAQYEIDGAIGMYSGIFNNPFLIWGKYKRHWLKTTLTVSFLFHHTQMDGAHASRFLDGVQKEIDTLRI
;
A
#
# COMPACT_ATOMS: atom_id res chain seq x y z
N MET A 1 -8.60 -14.62 -9.47
CA MET A 1 -9.57 -14.06 -8.49
C MET A 1 -10.92 -14.77 -8.57
N LYS A 2 -11.73 -14.79 -7.48
CA LYS A 2 -13.08 -15.38 -7.42
C LYS A 2 -14.00 -14.60 -6.50
N GLU A 3 -15.31 -14.58 -6.80
CA GLU A 3 -16.33 -14.12 -5.87
C GLU A 3 -16.49 -15.13 -4.72
N VAL A 4 -16.60 -14.62 -3.50
CA VAL A 4 -16.84 -15.42 -2.30
C VAL A 4 -18.11 -14.97 -1.60
N ASN A 5 -18.85 -15.93 -1.03
CA ASN A 5 -20.03 -15.62 -0.24
C ASN A 5 -19.58 -14.97 1.08
N PRO A 6 -19.93 -13.69 1.35
CA PRO A 6 -19.52 -13.02 2.59
C PRO A 6 -19.90 -13.78 3.85
N LYS A 7 -21.05 -14.47 3.84
CA LYS A 7 -21.57 -15.25 5.00
C LYS A 7 -20.68 -16.43 5.37
N GLU A 8 -19.84 -16.91 4.44
CA GLU A 8 -18.91 -18.02 4.65
C GLU A 8 -17.50 -17.55 5.05
N THR A 9 -17.35 -16.24 5.26
CA THR A 9 -16.07 -15.63 5.65
C THR A 9 -16.11 -15.07 7.06
N SER A 10 -14.94 -14.81 7.65
CA SER A 10 -14.81 -14.08 8.91
C SER A 10 -15.29 -12.63 8.82
N ARG A 11 -15.64 -12.14 7.62
CA ARG A 11 -16.08 -10.77 7.37
C ARG A 11 -17.59 -10.64 7.16
N ALA A 12 -18.38 -11.70 7.41
CA ALA A 12 -19.84 -11.70 7.23
C ALA A 12 -20.53 -10.50 7.91
N TYR A 13 -20.28 -10.31 9.20
CA TYR A 13 -20.85 -9.21 9.97
C TYR A 13 -20.38 -7.84 9.49
N ALA A 14 -19.07 -7.70 9.20
CA ALA A 14 -18.52 -6.45 8.70
C ALA A 14 -19.06 -6.11 7.29
N PHE A 15 -19.27 -7.13 6.45
CA PHE A 15 -19.89 -6.94 5.14
C PHE A 15 -21.31 -6.39 5.29
N GLU A 16 -22.14 -6.99 6.14
CA GLU A 16 -23.52 -6.55 6.39
C GLU A 16 -23.55 -5.09 6.90
N MET A 17 -22.70 -4.75 7.85
CA MET A 17 -22.70 -3.44 8.50
C MET A 17 -22.13 -2.32 7.62
N TRP A 18 -21.05 -2.60 6.88
CA TRP A 18 -20.23 -1.55 6.26
C TRP A 18 -20.35 -1.46 4.75
N MET A 19 -20.87 -2.50 4.07
CA MET A 19 -20.89 -2.52 2.60
C MET A 19 -21.69 -1.35 2.02
N ASN A 20 -22.79 -0.99 2.65
CA ASN A 20 -23.68 0.10 2.24
C ASN A 20 -23.57 1.35 3.13
N ALA A 21 -22.57 1.40 4.00
CA ALA A 21 -22.36 2.58 4.85
C ALA A 21 -21.89 3.78 3.98
N PRO A 22 -22.39 4.99 4.24
CA PRO A 22 -21.98 6.18 3.49
C PRO A 22 -20.47 6.48 3.57
N MET A 23 -19.82 6.11 4.68
CA MET A 23 -18.40 6.31 4.95
C MET A 23 -17.78 5.03 5.51
N PRO A 24 -17.52 4.01 4.67
CA PRO A 24 -16.98 2.73 5.14
C PRO A 24 -15.45 2.74 5.29
N MET A 25 -14.77 3.82 4.87
CA MET A 25 -13.33 3.96 4.98
C MET A 25 -12.90 4.44 6.36
N VAL A 26 -11.83 3.83 6.86
CA VAL A 26 -11.17 4.21 8.11
C VAL A 26 -9.74 4.61 7.81
N THR A 27 -9.21 5.61 8.52
CA THR A 27 -7.82 6.06 8.39
C THR A 27 -7.09 5.91 9.72
N PHE A 28 -5.95 5.21 9.69
CA PHE A 28 -5.00 5.17 10.81
C PHE A 28 -3.75 5.95 10.46
N LEU A 29 -3.27 6.73 11.42
CA LEU A 29 -2.00 7.44 11.34
C LEU A 29 -0.96 6.70 12.19
N LYS A 30 0.18 6.35 11.59
CA LYS A 30 1.29 5.68 12.27
C LYS A 30 2.61 6.34 11.92
N THR A 31 3.41 6.68 12.92
CA THR A 31 4.79 7.12 12.72
C THR A 31 5.72 5.92 12.76
N LEU A 32 6.40 5.66 11.64
CA LEU A 32 7.36 4.59 11.46
C LEU A 32 8.79 5.09 11.67
N ASN A 33 9.67 4.26 12.22
CA ASN A 33 11.11 4.48 12.21
C ASN A 33 11.70 3.95 10.90
N VAL A 34 12.07 4.84 10.01
CA VAL A 34 12.60 4.49 8.68
C VAL A 34 14.13 4.66 8.57
N SER A 35 14.83 4.80 9.70
CA SER A 35 16.29 5.02 9.74
C SER A 35 17.05 3.97 8.94
N ARG A 36 16.62 2.70 9.02
CA ARG A 36 17.23 1.59 8.29
C ARG A 36 17.07 1.72 6.79
N LEU A 37 15.85 1.98 6.30
CA LEU A 37 15.58 2.17 4.88
C LEU A 37 16.37 3.34 4.29
N VAL A 38 16.43 4.46 5.02
CA VAL A 38 17.22 5.63 4.60
C VAL A 38 18.72 5.29 4.51
N ARG A 39 19.25 4.50 5.47
CA ARG A 39 20.63 4.04 5.45
C ARG A 39 20.90 3.11 4.27
N ILE A 40 20.03 2.13 4.05
CA ILE A 40 20.12 1.20 2.92
C ILE A 40 20.10 1.98 1.61
N SER A 41 19.08 2.80 1.40
CA SER A 41 18.91 3.59 0.17
C SER A 41 20.16 4.43 -0.14
N ARG A 42 20.75 5.08 0.87
CA ARG A 42 21.97 5.87 0.69
C ARG A 42 23.22 5.04 0.37
N LYS A 43 23.33 3.86 1.01
CA LYS A 43 24.50 2.99 0.84
C LYS A 43 24.48 2.27 -0.51
N THR A 44 23.32 1.86 -0.98
CA THR A 44 23.16 1.00 -2.17
C THR A 44 22.67 1.72 -3.41
N GLY A 45 22.12 2.96 -3.28
CA GLY A 45 21.47 3.68 -4.37
C GLY A 45 20.05 3.20 -4.69
N VAL A 46 19.54 2.18 -3.99
CA VAL A 46 18.16 1.68 -4.16
C VAL A 46 17.16 2.74 -3.72
N LYS A 47 16.13 2.96 -4.50
CA LYS A 47 15.13 4.01 -4.23
C LYS A 47 14.40 3.77 -2.91
N PHE A 48 14.34 4.77 -2.03
CA PHE A 48 13.63 4.70 -0.75
C PHE A 48 12.15 4.31 -0.94
N ASN A 49 11.48 4.87 -1.93
CA ASN A 49 10.08 4.56 -2.21
C ASN A 49 9.87 3.09 -2.59
N MET A 50 10.78 2.52 -3.39
CA MET A 50 10.76 1.09 -3.72
C MET A 50 10.88 0.23 -2.46
N LEU A 51 11.79 0.56 -1.54
CA LEU A 51 11.96 -0.15 -0.28
C LEU A 51 10.71 -0.07 0.62
N MET A 52 10.03 1.09 0.64
CA MET A 52 8.75 1.23 1.32
C MET A 52 7.67 0.34 0.69
N CYS A 53 7.52 0.37 -0.63
CA CYS A 53 6.57 -0.47 -1.36
C CYS A 53 6.83 -1.96 -1.10
N TYR A 54 8.10 -2.38 -1.09
CA TYR A 54 8.46 -3.77 -0.75
C TYR A 54 8.04 -4.15 0.68
N CYS A 55 8.38 -3.34 1.68
CA CYS A 55 8.00 -3.60 3.07
C CYS A 55 6.48 -3.64 3.27
N ILE A 56 5.75 -2.77 2.56
CA ILE A 56 4.27 -2.75 2.56
C ILE A 56 3.73 -4.05 1.96
N GLY A 57 4.19 -4.45 0.78
CA GLY A 57 3.76 -5.69 0.13
C GLY A 57 4.07 -6.93 0.97
N LYS A 58 5.28 -6.98 1.57
CA LYS A 58 5.69 -8.08 2.44
C LYS A 58 4.86 -8.16 3.72
N ALA A 59 4.60 -7.06 4.38
CA ALA A 59 3.74 -7.05 5.56
C ALA A 59 2.29 -7.46 5.22
N ALA A 60 1.77 -7.00 4.08
CA ALA A 60 0.42 -7.32 3.63
C ALA A 60 0.27 -8.79 3.23
N SER A 61 1.29 -9.39 2.61
CA SER A 61 1.25 -10.81 2.21
C SER A 61 1.07 -11.78 3.39
N GLY A 62 1.45 -11.36 4.60
CA GLY A 62 1.24 -12.11 5.83
C GLY A 62 -0.13 -11.89 6.50
N VAL A 63 -1.01 -11.06 5.94
CA VAL A 63 -2.33 -10.72 6.51
C VAL A 63 -3.42 -11.13 5.54
N LYS A 64 -4.18 -12.17 5.90
CA LYS A 64 -5.18 -12.80 5.00
C LYS A 64 -6.27 -11.84 4.50
N GLU A 65 -6.58 -10.80 5.27
CA GLU A 65 -7.58 -9.79 4.93
C GLU A 65 -7.20 -8.97 3.68
N PHE A 66 -5.90 -8.89 3.36
CA PHE A 66 -5.44 -8.28 2.12
C PHE A 66 -5.74 -9.11 0.85
N TYR A 67 -6.18 -10.35 1.00
CA TYR A 67 -6.56 -11.18 -0.16
C TYR A 67 -8.06 -11.10 -0.47
N THR A 68 -8.81 -10.24 0.19
CA THR A 68 -10.22 -9.99 -0.10
C THR A 68 -10.50 -8.51 -0.25
N LEU A 69 -11.36 -8.14 -1.19
CA LEU A 69 -11.76 -6.75 -1.40
C LEU A 69 -13.26 -6.67 -1.70
N PRO A 70 -14.02 -5.74 -1.10
CA PRO A 70 -15.36 -5.42 -1.58
C PRO A 70 -15.26 -4.69 -2.92
N VAL A 71 -15.94 -5.22 -3.95
CA VAL A 71 -16.00 -4.66 -5.30
C VAL A 71 -17.46 -4.62 -5.74
N GLY A 72 -18.00 -3.42 -5.96
CA GLY A 72 -19.46 -3.25 -6.11
C GLY A 72 -20.17 -3.82 -4.87
N ASN A 73 -21.15 -4.68 -5.05
CA ASN A 73 -21.89 -5.34 -3.96
C ASN A 73 -21.38 -6.76 -3.66
N LYS A 74 -20.13 -7.06 -4.04
CA LYS A 74 -19.53 -8.40 -3.92
C LYS A 74 -18.29 -8.36 -3.07
N LEU A 75 -17.93 -9.52 -2.48
CA LEU A 75 -16.63 -9.74 -1.89
C LEU A 75 -15.80 -10.60 -2.84
N ILE A 76 -14.67 -10.06 -3.28
CA ILE A 76 -13.76 -10.74 -4.22
C ILE A 76 -12.54 -11.22 -3.46
N GLN A 77 -12.17 -12.47 -3.67
CA GLN A 77 -10.92 -13.07 -3.18
C GLN A 77 -9.91 -13.12 -4.31
N TYR A 78 -8.68 -12.68 -3.98
CA TYR A 78 -7.52 -12.67 -4.86
C TYR A 78 -6.48 -13.68 -4.41
N ASP A 79 -5.69 -14.18 -5.36
CA ASP A 79 -4.62 -15.15 -5.08
C ASP A 79 -3.24 -14.46 -4.99
N SER A 80 -3.16 -13.18 -5.38
CA SER A 80 -1.93 -12.40 -5.39
C SER A 80 -2.16 -10.96 -4.92
N ILE A 81 -1.08 -10.32 -4.51
CA ILE A 81 -1.04 -8.92 -4.09
C ILE A 81 -0.15 -8.13 -5.06
N ALA A 82 -0.52 -6.90 -5.35
CA ALA A 82 0.33 -5.91 -5.99
C ALA A 82 0.40 -4.64 -5.14
N VAL A 83 1.48 -3.88 -5.30
CA VAL A 83 1.64 -2.58 -4.67
C VAL A 83 1.66 -1.52 -5.75
N ASN A 84 0.71 -0.61 -5.69
CA ASN A 84 0.63 0.52 -6.60
C ASN A 84 1.56 1.63 -6.15
N THR A 85 2.15 2.34 -7.10
CA THR A 85 2.85 3.61 -6.84
C THR A 85 2.49 4.65 -7.90
N ILE A 86 2.45 5.91 -7.50
CA ILE A 86 2.22 7.02 -8.41
C ILE A 86 3.55 7.45 -9.01
N VAL A 87 3.57 7.61 -10.32
CA VAL A 87 4.76 7.92 -11.12
C VAL A 87 4.53 9.24 -11.85
N ALA A 88 5.46 10.20 -11.70
CA ALA A 88 5.48 11.38 -12.56
C ALA A 88 5.88 10.96 -13.98
N ASN A 89 5.10 11.33 -14.96
CA ASN A 89 5.33 10.99 -16.37
C ASN A 89 6.02 12.15 -17.14
N LYS A 90 6.45 11.88 -18.36
CA LYS A 90 7.18 12.86 -19.20
C LYS A 90 6.36 14.10 -19.58
N GLU A 91 5.03 14.07 -19.43
CA GLU A 91 4.12 15.19 -19.71
C GLU A 91 3.93 16.11 -18.50
N GLY A 92 4.57 15.78 -17.35
CA GLY A 92 4.46 16.55 -16.11
C GLY A 92 3.23 16.19 -15.27
N GLU A 93 2.47 15.20 -15.71
CA GLU A 93 1.32 14.64 -15.01
C GLU A 93 1.72 13.40 -14.19
N VAL A 94 0.74 12.74 -13.59
CA VAL A 94 0.96 11.50 -12.84
C VAL A 94 0.22 10.34 -13.48
N SER A 95 0.85 9.16 -13.41
CA SER A 95 0.26 7.90 -13.85
C SER A 95 0.37 6.85 -12.75
N SER A 96 -0.55 5.90 -12.72
CA SER A 96 -0.63 4.81 -11.78
C SER A 96 0.20 3.62 -12.26
N CYS A 97 0.91 2.95 -11.35
CA CYS A 97 1.74 1.81 -11.68
C CYS A 97 1.61 0.70 -10.64
N ASP A 98 0.93 -0.38 -10.99
CA ASP A 98 0.82 -1.58 -10.18
C ASP A 98 2.04 -2.46 -10.38
N ILE A 99 2.65 -2.90 -9.29
CA ILE A 99 3.85 -3.71 -9.27
C ILE A 99 3.51 -5.03 -8.59
N PRO A 100 3.62 -6.19 -9.29
CA PRO A 100 3.32 -7.47 -8.69
C PRO A 100 4.27 -7.73 -7.51
N PHE A 101 3.70 -8.07 -6.35
CA PHE A 101 4.52 -8.36 -5.18
C PHE A 101 5.18 -9.73 -5.29
N THR A 102 6.44 -9.80 -4.89
CA THR A 102 7.24 -11.01 -4.69
C THR A 102 8.13 -10.85 -3.45
N ASP A 103 8.38 -11.94 -2.75
CA ASP A 103 9.28 -11.97 -1.58
C ASP A 103 10.77 -11.80 -1.95
N ASP A 104 11.13 -11.99 -3.20
CA ASP A 104 12.47 -11.72 -3.74
C ASP A 104 12.62 -10.21 -3.96
N LEU A 105 13.42 -9.57 -3.09
CA LEU A 105 13.66 -8.12 -3.13
C LEU A 105 14.31 -7.66 -4.44
N ASP A 106 15.24 -8.44 -4.99
CA ASP A 106 15.92 -8.07 -6.22
C ASP A 106 14.98 -8.16 -7.42
N LEU A 107 14.13 -9.18 -7.45
CA LEU A 107 13.09 -9.31 -8.47
C LEU A 107 12.05 -8.20 -8.35
N PHE A 108 11.59 -7.89 -7.12
CA PHE A 108 10.66 -6.79 -6.89
C PHE A 108 11.27 -5.45 -7.33
N ASN A 109 12.55 -5.20 -7.03
CA ASN A 109 13.25 -3.99 -7.46
C ASN A 109 13.36 -3.90 -8.99
N ARG A 110 13.66 -5.02 -9.68
CA ARG A 110 13.65 -5.04 -11.16
C ARG A 110 12.28 -4.68 -11.73
N HIS A 111 11.22 -5.30 -11.24
CA HIS A 111 9.84 -4.98 -11.66
C HIS A 111 9.51 -3.52 -11.38
N TYR A 112 9.82 -3.02 -10.18
CA TYR A 112 9.60 -1.62 -9.81
C TYR A 112 10.27 -0.65 -10.79
N LEU A 113 11.55 -0.85 -11.09
CA LEU A 113 12.30 0.03 -11.95
C LEU A 113 11.83 -0.05 -13.42
N GLN A 114 11.57 -1.25 -13.92
CA GLN A 114 11.10 -1.47 -15.28
C GLN A 114 9.71 -0.86 -15.51
N LEU A 115 8.73 -1.21 -14.66
CA LEU A 115 7.35 -0.78 -14.82
C LEU A 115 7.19 0.73 -14.59
N THR A 116 7.83 1.29 -13.54
CA THR A 116 7.77 2.74 -13.32
C THR A 116 8.41 3.54 -14.44
N ARG A 117 9.47 3.04 -15.05
CA ARG A 117 10.09 3.66 -16.25
C ARG A 117 9.15 3.59 -17.44
N GLN A 118 8.56 2.42 -17.72
CA GLN A 118 7.60 2.24 -18.80
C GLN A 118 6.41 3.19 -18.68
N VAL A 119 5.81 3.28 -17.48
CA VAL A 119 4.68 4.18 -17.18
C VAL A 119 5.09 5.64 -17.35
N ALA A 120 6.28 6.03 -16.89
CA ALA A 120 6.78 7.41 -17.03
C ALA A 120 6.97 7.80 -18.51
N GLU A 121 7.43 6.87 -19.34
CA GLU A 121 7.68 7.10 -20.79
C GLU A 121 6.40 7.04 -21.62
N SER A 122 5.48 6.12 -21.31
CA SER A 122 4.23 5.92 -22.08
C SER A 122 3.10 6.90 -21.71
N CYS A 123 3.15 7.51 -20.51
CA CYS A 123 2.06 8.30 -19.91
C CYS A 123 0.75 7.52 -19.74
N THR A 124 0.82 6.19 -19.67
CA THR A 124 -0.33 5.29 -19.49
C THR A 124 -0.21 4.54 -18.18
N ASN A 125 -1.34 4.27 -17.53
CA ASN A 125 -1.35 3.45 -16.32
C ASN A 125 -0.94 2.01 -16.62
N HIS A 126 -0.38 1.35 -15.60
CA HIS A 126 -0.16 -0.09 -15.59
C HIS A 126 -1.02 -0.69 -14.46
N ASP A 127 -2.11 -1.33 -14.82
CA ASP A 127 -3.12 -1.86 -13.89
C ASP A 127 -3.11 -3.39 -13.87
N LEU A 128 -3.15 -4.00 -12.69
CA LEU A 128 -3.21 -5.44 -12.45
C LEU A 128 -4.57 -5.84 -11.88
N THR A 129 -5.53 -6.16 -12.76
CA THR A 129 -6.91 -6.48 -12.37
C THR A 129 -7.06 -7.81 -11.63
N GLU A 130 -6.13 -8.75 -11.82
CA GLU A 130 -6.17 -10.08 -11.20
C GLU A 130 -5.51 -10.13 -9.81
N SER A 131 -4.89 -9.03 -9.37
CA SER A 131 -4.25 -8.91 -8.07
C SER A 131 -5.02 -7.96 -7.16
N MET A 132 -4.98 -8.21 -5.84
CA MET A 132 -5.44 -7.23 -4.87
C MET A 132 -4.38 -6.13 -4.75
N VAL A 133 -4.72 -4.93 -5.18
CA VAL A 133 -3.80 -3.80 -5.25
C VAL A 133 -3.84 -2.98 -3.97
N ILE A 134 -2.68 -2.74 -3.38
CA ILE A 134 -2.48 -1.78 -2.28
C ILE A 134 -1.96 -0.48 -2.89
N GLY A 135 -2.77 0.58 -2.82
CA GLY A 135 -2.38 1.88 -3.35
C GLY A 135 -1.32 2.56 -2.48
N THR A 136 -0.38 3.26 -3.10
CA THR A 136 0.53 4.14 -2.37
C THR A 136 0.71 5.49 -3.06
N SER A 137 0.84 6.55 -2.26
CA SER A 137 1.17 7.90 -2.73
C SER A 137 2.28 8.50 -1.87
N ALA A 138 3.42 8.80 -2.50
CA ALA A 138 4.58 9.36 -1.84
C ALA A 138 4.78 10.84 -2.22
N LEU A 139 4.47 11.75 -1.31
CA LEU A 139 4.71 13.19 -1.45
C LEU A 139 6.11 13.55 -0.91
N ALA A 140 7.17 12.89 -1.46
CA ALA A 140 8.52 12.89 -0.90
C ALA A 140 9.18 14.29 -0.79
N GLN A 141 8.67 15.29 -1.49
CA GLN A 141 9.17 16.67 -1.44
C GLN A 141 8.49 17.53 -0.37
N TYR A 142 7.32 17.10 0.13
CA TYR A 142 6.48 17.87 1.04
C TYR A 142 6.41 17.25 2.42
N GLU A 143 6.47 18.08 3.45
CA GLU A 143 6.17 17.66 4.82
C GLU A 143 4.65 17.68 5.02
N ILE A 144 4.11 16.53 5.41
CA ILE A 144 2.74 16.38 5.85
C ILE A 144 2.71 15.59 7.16
N ASP A 145 1.80 15.91 8.05
CA ASP A 145 1.61 15.19 9.31
C ASP A 145 0.64 14.01 9.16
N GLY A 146 -0.09 13.99 8.07
CA GLY A 146 -1.02 12.93 7.69
C GLY A 146 -1.95 13.38 6.57
N ALA A 147 -2.68 12.43 6.01
CA ALA A 147 -3.71 12.66 5.01
C ALA A 147 -4.92 11.80 5.35
N ILE A 148 -6.12 12.36 5.27
CA ILE A 148 -7.37 11.65 5.46
C ILE A 148 -8.13 11.75 4.15
N GLY A 149 -8.31 10.60 3.47
CA GLY A 149 -9.09 10.52 2.25
C GLY A 149 -10.58 10.47 2.55
N MET A 150 -11.38 11.17 1.75
CA MET A 150 -12.82 10.99 1.75
C MET A 150 -13.19 9.82 0.82
N TYR A 151 -14.19 9.05 1.22
CA TYR A 151 -14.68 7.95 0.40
C TYR A 151 -15.37 8.48 -0.87
N SER A 152 -14.85 8.10 -2.03
CA SER A 152 -15.37 8.51 -3.33
C SER A 152 -16.50 7.61 -3.86
N GLY A 153 -16.75 6.46 -3.23
CA GLY A 153 -17.69 5.44 -3.72
C GLY A 153 -17.14 4.56 -4.86
N ILE A 154 -15.89 4.76 -5.28
CA ILE A 154 -15.29 4.08 -6.44
C ILE A 154 -14.22 3.09 -6.02
N PHE A 155 -13.28 3.53 -5.18
CA PHE A 155 -12.11 2.73 -4.80
C PHE A 155 -12.23 2.24 -3.35
N ASN A 156 -12.23 0.94 -3.17
CA ASN A 156 -12.26 0.27 -1.86
C ASN A 156 -10.87 -0.26 -1.45
N ASN A 157 -9.88 -0.12 -2.31
CA ASN A 157 -8.53 -0.61 -2.09
C ASN A 157 -7.89 0.04 -0.85
N PRO A 158 -7.14 -0.72 -0.06
CA PRO A 158 -6.31 -0.13 0.98
C PRO A 158 -5.26 0.80 0.36
N PHE A 159 -5.01 1.92 1.01
CA PHE A 159 -4.17 2.98 0.47
C PHE A 159 -3.26 3.57 1.54
N LEU A 160 -1.97 3.75 1.23
CA LEU A 160 -1.03 4.41 2.11
C LEU A 160 -0.54 5.73 1.51
N ILE A 161 -0.52 6.77 2.33
CA ILE A 161 -0.02 8.09 1.94
C ILE A 161 1.06 8.51 2.93
N TRP A 162 2.16 9.04 2.40
CA TRP A 162 3.21 9.62 3.22
C TRP A 162 3.88 10.81 2.55
N GLY A 163 4.42 11.70 3.37
CA GLY A 163 5.22 12.83 2.93
C GLY A 163 6.72 12.58 3.03
N LYS A 164 7.47 13.66 3.22
CA LYS A 164 8.89 13.62 3.45
C LYS A 164 9.19 13.08 4.84
N TYR A 165 10.18 12.18 4.97
CA TYR A 165 10.64 11.71 6.27
C TYR A 165 11.35 12.82 7.06
N LYS A 166 11.14 12.82 8.40
CA LYS A 166 11.75 13.78 9.32
C LYS A 166 13.00 13.18 9.96
N ARG A 167 14.12 13.91 9.91
CA ARG A 167 15.38 13.49 10.53
C ARG A 167 15.51 14.08 11.92
N HIS A 168 15.74 13.21 12.89
CA HIS A 168 16.10 13.57 14.24
C HIS A 168 17.53 13.08 14.51
N TRP A 169 18.14 13.51 15.60
CA TRP A 169 19.53 13.12 15.92
C TRP A 169 19.75 11.60 15.83
N LEU A 170 18.94 10.79 16.53
CA LEU A 170 19.15 9.35 16.63
C LEU A 170 18.26 8.51 15.68
N LYS A 171 17.26 9.10 15.05
CA LYS A 171 16.31 8.38 14.23
C LYS A 171 15.75 9.22 13.09
N THR A 172 15.33 8.54 12.06
CA THR A 172 14.53 9.13 10.96
C THR A 172 13.12 8.56 11.03
N THR A 173 12.12 9.40 11.04
CA THR A 173 10.71 8.99 11.16
C THR A 173 9.91 9.39 9.93
N LEU A 174 8.87 8.62 9.66
CA LEU A 174 7.92 8.86 8.59
C LEU A 174 6.51 8.59 9.11
N THR A 175 5.63 9.59 9.06
CA THR A 175 4.22 9.37 9.33
C THR A 175 3.56 8.83 8.07
N VAL A 176 2.85 7.72 8.20
CA VAL A 176 2.03 7.12 7.14
C VAL A 176 0.57 7.20 7.55
N SER A 177 -0.28 7.56 6.59
CA SER A 177 -1.73 7.44 6.70
C SER A 177 -2.14 6.17 5.98
N PHE A 178 -2.79 5.27 6.68
CA PHE A 178 -3.29 4.01 6.14
C PHE A 178 -4.81 4.04 6.11
N LEU A 179 -5.38 4.04 4.91
CA LEU A 179 -6.81 4.02 4.64
C LEU A 179 -7.21 2.61 4.26
N PHE A 180 -8.35 2.13 4.78
CA PHE A 180 -8.88 0.81 4.44
C PHE A 180 -10.40 0.78 4.57
N HIS A 181 -11.03 -0.08 3.78
CA HIS A 181 -12.48 -0.31 3.85
C HIS A 181 -12.82 -1.22 5.03
N HIS A 182 -13.77 -0.83 5.88
CA HIS A 182 -14.07 -1.57 7.11
C HIS A 182 -14.67 -2.97 6.84
N THR A 183 -15.28 -3.18 5.67
CA THR A 183 -15.67 -4.51 5.22
C THR A 183 -14.47 -5.44 5.04
N GLN A 184 -13.35 -4.92 4.50
CA GLN A 184 -12.14 -5.70 4.27
C GLN A 184 -11.44 -6.08 5.58
N MET A 185 -11.20 -5.10 6.44
CA MET A 185 -10.47 -5.31 7.70
C MET A 185 -11.00 -4.40 8.80
N ASP A 186 -10.70 -4.73 10.04
CA ASP A 186 -10.97 -3.91 11.22
C ASP A 186 -9.68 -3.32 11.80
N GLY A 187 -9.82 -2.54 12.88
CA GLY A 187 -8.70 -1.87 13.51
C GLY A 187 -7.59 -2.81 14.00
N ALA A 188 -7.92 -4.02 14.44
CA ALA A 188 -6.92 -5.00 14.89
C ALA A 188 -6.09 -5.53 13.70
N HIS A 189 -6.73 -5.77 12.55
CA HIS A 189 -6.04 -6.18 11.31
C HIS A 189 -5.13 -5.07 10.80
N ALA A 190 -5.66 -3.83 10.75
CA ALA A 190 -4.91 -2.65 10.34
C ALA A 190 -3.70 -2.38 11.23
N SER A 191 -3.85 -2.53 12.56
CA SER A 191 -2.75 -2.36 13.52
C SER A 191 -1.67 -3.43 13.33
N ARG A 192 -2.05 -4.71 13.20
CA ARG A 192 -1.10 -5.80 12.91
C ARG A 192 -0.33 -5.58 11.60
N PHE A 193 -1.01 -5.11 10.57
CA PHE A 193 -0.36 -4.75 9.32
C PHE A 193 0.66 -3.65 9.49
N LEU A 194 0.31 -2.53 10.15
CA LEU A 194 1.23 -1.41 10.38
C LEU A 194 2.43 -1.79 11.28
N ASP A 195 2.22 -2.65 12.27
CA ASP A 195 3.31 -3.22 13.07
C ASP A 195 4.17 -4.18 12.22
N GLY A 196 3.56 -4.93 11.32
CA GLY A 196 4.23 -5.74 10.31
C GLY A 196 5.13 -4.91 9.41
N VAL A 197 4.64 -3.78 8.89
CA VAL A 197 5.45 -2.85 8.08
C VAL A 197 6.68 -2.36 8.86
N GLN A 198 6.51 -1.98 10.14
CA GLN A 198 7.65 -1.59 10.98
C GLN A 198 8.65 -2.74 11.15
N LYS A 199 8.17 -3.96 11.39
CA LYS A 199 9.02 -5.15 11.52
C LYS A 199 9.82 -5.42 10.23
N GLU A 200 9.18 -5.35 9.06
CA GLU A 200 9.86 -5.54 7.78
C GLU A 200 10.93 -4.46 7.55
N ILE A 201 10.64 -3.20 7.90
CA ILE A 201 11.62 -2.12 7.87
C ILE A 201 12.82 -2.44 8.76
N ASP A 202 12.60 -2.90 9.99
CA ASP A 202 13.66 -3.14 10.99
C ASP A 202 14.52 -4.37 10.65
N THR A 203 13.97 -5.33 9.93
CA THR A 203 14.66 -6.60 9.61
C THR A 203 15.21 -6.66 8.19
N LEU A 204 14.85 -5.70 7.30
CA LEU A 204 15.28 -5.70 5.89
C LEU A 204 16.81 -5.81 5.77
N ARG A 205 17.27 -6.73 4.94
CA ARG A 205 18.70 -6.93 4.61
C ARG A 205 18.87 -6.83 3.08
N ILE A 206 19.96 -6.21 2.67
CA ILE A 206 20.49 -6.15 1.29
C ILE A 206 21.98 -6.44 1.35
#